data_8b69aff4689d4e5790cf84e2fb28a926
#
_entry.id   8b69aff4689d4e5790cf84e2fb28a926
#
_cell.length_a   1.000
_cell.length_b   1.000
_cell.length_c   1.000
_cell.angle_alpha   90.00
_cell.angle_beta   90.00
_cell.angle_gamma   90.00
#
_symmetry.space_group_name_H-M   'P 1'
#
loop_
_entity.id
_entity.type
_entity.pdbx_description
1 polymer ?
#
loop_
_entity_poly.entity_id
_entity_poly.type
_entity_poly.pdbx_seq_one_letter_code
_entity_poly.pdbx_strand_id
1 'polypeptide(L)' 'MNNEEKARMYHTLLLRHDKLDGQISDIKSEAAGVELNNDQKKQIELLESQKQELVRQAMSLMGV' A
#
# COMPACT_ATOMS: atom_id res chain seq x y z
N MET A 1 10.80 -16.47 14.99
CA MET A 1 9.71 -16.68 14.02
C MET A 1 10.17 -17.68 12.97
N ASN A 2 9.37 -18.71 12.68
CA ASN A 2 9.75 -19.71 11.69
C ASN A 2 9.40 -19.26 10.27
N ASN A 3 9.85 -20.02 9.26
CA ASN A 3 9.69 -19.63 7.85
C ASN A 3 8.22 -19.62 7.43
N GLU A 4 7.39 -20.50 7.97
CA GLU A 4 5.96 -20.52 7.64
C GLU A 4 5.25 -19.28 8.15
N GLU A 5 5.57 -18.84 9.37
CA GLU A 5 5.00 -17.64 9.94
C GLU A 5 5.42 -16.41 9.16
N LYS A 6 6.70 -16.33 8.78
CA LYS A 6 7.20 -15.24 7.94
C LYS A 6 6.48 -15.19 6.60
N ALA A 7 6.30 -16.35 5.96
CA ALA A 7 5.62 -16.42 4.67
C ALA A 7 4.17 -15.94 4.77
N ARG A 8 3.46 -16.34 5.83
CA ARG A 8 2.07 -15.89 6.03
C ARG A 8 1.98 -14.40 6.30
N MET A 9 2.89 -13.86 7.11
CA MET A 9 2.92 -12.43 7.38
C MET A 9 3.25 -11.64 6.12
N TYR A 10 4.21 -12.11 5.35
CA TYR A 10 4.57 -11.49 4.07
C TYR A 10 3.38 -11.48 3.11
N HIS A 11 2.68 -12.60 3.00
CA HIS A 11 1.49 -12.71 2.16
C HIS A 11 0.40 -11.71 2.59
N THR A 12 0.17 -11.58 3.91
CA THR A 12 -0.78 -10.61 4.45
C THR A 12 -0.38 -9.18 4.08
N LEU A 13 0.90 -8.84 4.18
CA LEU A 13 1.40 -7.52 3.81
C LEU A 13 1.20 -7.25 2.32
N LEU A 14 1.44 -8.24 1.47
CA LEU A 14 1.20 -8.12 0.03
C LEU A 14 -0.27 -7.85 -0.29
N LEU A 15 -1.18 -8.56 0.36
CA LEU A 15 -2.62 -8.35 0.16
C LEU A 15 -3.04 -6.94 0.56
N ARG A 16 -2.52 -6.44 1.67
CA ARG A 16 -2.79 -5.07 2.11
C ARG A 16 -2.24 -4.05 1.14
N HIS A 17 -1.02 -4.29 0.64
CA HIS A 17 -0.38 -3.42 -0.34
C HIS A 17 -1.20 -3.35 -1.63
N ASP A 18 -1.67 -4.49 -2.12
CA ASP A 18 -2.50 -4.55 -3.33
C ASP A 18 -3.82 -3.81 -3.13
N LYS A 19 -4.42 -3.93 -1.95
CA LYS A 19 -5.65 -3.20 -1.62
C LYS A 19 -5.43 -1.69 -1.67
N LEU A 20 -4.32 -1.22 -1.11
CA LEU A 20 -3.97 0.21 -1.13
C LEU A 20 -3.71 0.69 -2.56
N ASP A 21 -3.04 -0.11 -3.38
CA ASP A 21 -2.85 0.21 -4.81
C ASP A 21 -4.19 0.35 -5.53
N GLY A 22 -5.13 -0.55 -5.25
CA GLY A 22 -6.48 -0.49 -5.81
C GLY A 22 -7.20 0.79 -5.40
N GLN A 23 -7.08 1.20 -4.16
CA GLN A 23 -7.70 2.43 -3.66
C GLN A 23 -7.10 3.67 -4.33
N ILE A 24 -5.78 3.71 -4.51
CA ILE A 24 -5.11 4.81 -5.22
C ILE A 24 -5.58 4.86 -6.67
N SER A 25 -5.64 3.71 -7.33
CA SER A 25 -6.11 3.61 -8.72
C SER A 25 -7.55 4.09 -8.85
N ASP A 26 -8.42 3.75 -7.91
CA ASP A 26 -9.82 4.17 -7.90
C ASP A 26 -9.92 5.70 -7.80
N ILE A 27 -9.14 6.32 -6.93
CA ILE A 27 -9.14 7.78 -6.78
C ILE A 27 -8.71 8.45 -8.08
N LYS A 28 -7.66 7.93 -8.72
CA LYS A 28 -7.18 8.46 -10.00
C LYS A 28 -8.22 8.27 -11.11
N SER A 29 -8.92 7.14 -11.11
CA SER A 29 -9.98 6.86 -12.08
C SER A 29 -11.18 7.77 -11.90
N GLU A 30 -11.54 8.10 -10.67
CA GLU A 30 -12.62 9.04 -10.36
C GLU A 30 -12.32 10.43 -10.92
N ALA A 31 -11.06 10.83 -10.98
CA ALA A 31 -10.67 12.10 -11.56
C ALA A 31 -10.87 12.14 -13.08
N ALA A 32 -10.98 10.99 -13.74
CA ALA A 32 -11.34 10.85 -15.17
C ALA A 32 -10.46 11.69 -16.10
N GLY A 33 -9.17 11.74 -15.85
CA GLY A 33 -8.23 12.50 -16.67
C GLY A 33 -8.18 13.99 -16.34
N VAL A 34 -8.99 14.45 -15.39
CA VAL A 34 -8.92 15.81 -14.86
C VAL A 34 -7.91 15.84 -13.73
N GLU A 35 -7.35 17.02 -13.45
CA GLU A 35 -6.40 17.18 -12.36
C GLU A 35 -7.04 16.83 -11.02
N LEU A 36 -6.29 16.12 -10.17
CA LEU A 36 -6.73 15.74 -8.83
C LEU A 36 -6.93 17.00 -7.97
N ASN A 37 -8.04 17.03 -7.21
CA ASN A 37 -8.24 18.09 -6.23
C ASN A 37 -7.37 17.86 -4.98
N ASN A 38 -7.35 18.86 -4.09
CA ASN A 38 -6.50 18.80 -2.90
C ASN A 38 -6.84 17.64 -1.98
N ASP A 39 -8.12 17.31 -1.81
CA ASP A 39 -8.55 16.20 -0.96
C ASP A 39 -8.11 14.86 -1.55
N GLN A 40 -8.22 14.71 -2.87
CA GLN A 40 -7.77 13.50 -3.56
C GLN A 40 -6.26 13.33 -3.44
N LYS A 41 -5.51 14.43 -3.61
CA LYS A 41 -4.04 14.40 -3.45
C LYS A 41 -3.65 13.97 -2.04
N LYS A 42 -4.32 14.50 -1.02
CA LYS A 42 -4.05 14.15 0.37
C LYS A 42 -4.36 12.68 0.65
N GLN A 43 -5.46 12.16 0.12
CA GLN A 43 -5.82 10.76 0.26
C GLN A 43 -4.76 9.85 -0.36
N ILE A 44 -4.30 10.20 -1.57
CA ILE A 44 -3.26 9.42 -2.25
C ILE A 44 -1.95 9.47 -1.45
N GLU A 45 -1.56 10.62 -0.95
CA GLU A 45 -0.36 10.74 -0.10
C GLU A 45 -0.45 9.85 1.13
N LEU A 46 -1.58 9.83 1.79
CA LEU A 46 -1.80 8.98 2.96
C LEU A 46 -1.69 7.50 2.59
N LEU A 47 -2.34 7.09 1.50
CA LEU A 47 -2.30 5.71 1.03
C LEU A 47 -0.89 5.30 0.62
N GLU A 48 -0.15 6.18 -0.03
CA GLU A 48 1.25 5.92 -0.39
C GLU A 48 2.14 5.78 0.84
N SER A 49 1.91 6.60 1.87
CA SER A 49 2.62 6.47 3.14
C SER A 49 2.34 5.12 3.79
N GLN A 50 1.09 4.66 3.75
CA GLN A 50 0.71 3.35 4.27
C GLN A 50 1.39 2.22 3.48
N LYS A 51 1.48 2.35 2.16
CA LYS A 51 2.19 1.38 1.32
C LYS A 51 3.67 1.31 1.70
N GLN A 52 4.32 2.46 1.89
CA GLN A 52 5.72 2.50 2.29
C GLN A 52 5.93 1.83 3.66
N GLU A 53 5.01 2.03 4.58
CA GLU A 53 5.07 1.37 5.89
C GLU A 53 4.98 -0.14 5.75
N LEU A 54 4.12 -0.64 4.87
CA LEU A 54 4.01 -2.08 4.60
C LEU A 54 5.31 -2.63 3.99
N VAL A 55 5.91 -1.90 3.06
CA VAL A 55 7.20 -2.29 2.47
C VAL A 55 8.28 -2.35 3.56
N ARG A 56 8.31 -1.37 4.45
CA ARG A 56 9.27 -1.35 5.56
C ARG A 56 9.09 -2.55 6.47
N GLN A 57 7.84 -2.90 6.78
CA GLN A 57 7.52 -4.08 7.59
C GLN A 57 7.97 -5.37 6.89
N ALA A 58 7.73 -5.46 5.59
CA ALA A 58 8.17 -6.63 4.81
C ALA A 58 9.69 -6.77 4.80
N MET A 59 10.40 -5.68 4.62
CA MET A 59 11.86 -5.68 4.67
C MET A 59 12.38 -6.10 6.05
N SER A 60 11.79 -5.57 7.10
CA SER A 60 12.13 -5.94 8.47
C SER A 60 11.89 -7.43 8.72
N LEU A 61 10.78 -7.96 8.21
CA LEU A 61 10.44 -9.36 8.34
C LEU A 61 11.47 -10.27 7.65
N MET A 62 12.00 -9.82 6.53
CA MET A 62 13.00 -10.55 5.75
C MET A 62 14.43 -10.36 6.27
N GLY A 63 14.63 -9.52 7.27
CA GLY A 63 15.93 -9.28 7.87
C GLY A 63 16.84 -8.35 7.07
N VAL A 64 16.23 -7.51 6.26
CA VAL A 64 16.97 -6.55 5.43
C VAL A 64 17.01 -5.18 6.08
#